data_fec3d51033d2b3d1f0c21d586b8a3e98
#
_entry.id   fec3d51033d2b3d1f0c21d586b8a3e98
#
_cell.length_a   1.000
_cell.length_b   1.000
_cell.length_c   1.000
_cell.angle_alpha   90.00
_cell.angle_beta   90.00
_cell.angle_gamma   90.00
#
_symmetry.space_group_name_H-M   'P 1'
#
loop_
_entity.id
_entity.type
_entity.pdbx_description
1 polymer ?
#
loop_
_entity_poly.entity_id
_entity_poly.type
_entity_poly.pdbx_seq_one_letter_code
_entity_poly.pdbx_strand_id
1 'polypeptide(L)'
;MKTNIKIAAASIGGLVLGAGLSGGIGIAPGVLHAQGTAPYYEVAEINVKDQTGYEASGVDKVRDGSKAHGGKVIAGGYNKAIARVGAAPPNRFLIVQWPNKEAADKNWTENVQKWWDSAGSKYASDLRNVGVEGIEQK
;
A
#
# COMPACT_ATOMS: atom_id res chain seq x y z
N MET A 1 -51.24 21.21 -14.86
CA MET A 1 -50.34 22.34 -15.15
C MET A 1 -48.93 21.78 -15.41
N LYS A 2 -48.44 22.00 -16.62
CA LYS A 2 -47.12 21.54 -17.07
C LYS A 2 -46.09 22.61 -16.76
N THR A 3 -44.95 22.28 -16.21
CA THR A 3 -43.81 23.17 -16.22
C THR A 3 -42.55 22.40 -16.57
N ASN A 4 -42.13 22.54 -17.83
CA ASN A 4 -40.88 22.05 -18.35
C ASN A 4 -39.76 23.06 -18.01
N ILE A 5 -38.70 22.64 -17.36
CA ILE A 5 -37.48 23.44 -17.23
C ILE A 5 -36.43 22.80 -18.14
N LYS A 6 -36.10 23.51 -19.21
CA LYS A 6 -34.95 23.21 -20.08
C LYS A 6 -33.74 23.89 -19.51
N ILE A 7 -32.66 23.13 -19.25
CA ILE A 7 -31.36 23.69 -18.94
C ILE A 7 -30.50 23.57 -20.19
N ALA A 8 -30.07 24.74 -20.67
CA ALA A 8 -29.23 24.87 -21.84
C ALA A 8 -27.75 24.58 -21.48
N ALA A 9 -27.11 23.78 -22.31
CA ALA A 9 -25.66 23.58 -22.27
C ALA A 9 -24.97 24.76 -22.99
N ALA A 10 -24.02 25.39 -22.32
CA ALA A 10 -23.14 26.38 -22.93
C ALA A 10 -21.77 25.75 -23.16
N SER A 11 -21.45 25.46 -24.39
CA SER A 11 -20.12 25.10 -24.87
C SER A 11 -19.34 26.38 -25.17
N ILE A 12 -18.19 26.56 -24.52
CA ILE A 12 -17.23 27.61 -24.85
C ILE A 12 -16.05 26.95 -25.56
N GLY A 13 -16.05 27.07 -26.89
CA GLY A 13 -14.90 26.76 -27.71
C GLY A 13 -13.95 27.96 -27.73
N GLY A 14 -12.73 27.76 -27.35
CA GLY A 14 -11.64 28.73 -27.51
C GLY A 14 -10.57 28.17 -28.45
N LEU A 15 -10.64 28.56 -29.71
CA LEU A 15 -9.64 28.28 -30.73
C LEU A 15 -8.60 29.40 -30.70
N VAL A 16 -7.36 29.09 -30.33
CA VAL A 16 -6.23 30.01 -30.52
C VAL A 16 -5.30 29.43 -31.59
N LEU A 17 -5.40 30.01 -32.77
CA LEU A 17 -4.43 29.84 -33.85
C LEU A 17 -3.28 30.82 -33.64
N GLY A 18 -2.12 30.34 -33.32
CA GLY A 18 -0.87 31.08 -33.31
C GLY A 18 0.17 30.36 -34.19
N ALA A 19 0.28 30.80 -35.44
CA ALA A 19 1.37 30.39 -36.31
C ALA A 19 2.63 31.19 -35.98
N GLY A 20 3.67 30.54 -35.60
CA GLY A 20 5.02 31.09 -35.44
C GLY A 20 6.04 30.08 -35.94
N LEU A 21 6.53 30.25 -37.14
CA LEU A 21 7.69 29.57 -37.73
C LEU A 21 8.97 30.15 -37.11
N SER A 22 9.71 29.34 -36.37
CA SER A 22 11.14 29.49 -36.27
C SER A 22 11.76 28.13 -35.93
N GLY A 23 12.71 27.73 -36.76
CA GLY A 23 13.39 26.46 -36.69
C GLY A 23 14.24 26.30 -35.44
N GLY A 24 14.42 25.07 -35.03
CA GLY A 24 15.44 24.76 -34.06
C GLY A 24 15.09 23.55 -33.19
N ILE A 25 15.82 22.49 -33.44
CA ILE A 25 16.14 21.41 -32.49
C ILE A 25 14.92 20.64 -31.94
N GLY A 26 14.68 19.49 -32.57
CA GLY A 26 13.76 18.49 -32.05
C GLY A 26 14.17 17.99 -30.67
N ILE A 27 13.62 18.64 -29.64
CA ILE A 27 13.55 18.03 -28.33
C ILE A 27 12.43 17.02 -28.43
N ALA A 28 12.79 15.74 -28.57
CA ALA A 28 11.83 14.68 -28.34
C ALA A 28 11.12 14.97 -27.03
N PRO A 29 9.78 14.86 -26.95
CA PRO A 29 9.10 14.97 -25.69
C PRO A 29 9.69 13.89 -24.81
N GLY A 30 10.55 14.31 -23.85
CA GLY A 30 11.03 13.43 -22.82
C GLY A 30 9.82 12.79 -22.18
N VAL A 31 9.75 11.50 -22.21
CA VAL A 31 8.76 10.73 -21.47
C VAL A 31 8.95 11.22 -20.03
N LEU A 32 8.04 12.06 -19.56
CA LEU A 32 7.92 12.36 -18.14
C LEU A 32 7.60 11.00 -17.51
N HIS A 33 8.63 10.29 -17.12
CA HIS A 33 8.47 9.21 -16.17
C HIS A 33 7.86 9.89 -14.95
N ALA A 34 6.58 9.65 -14.71
CA ALA A 34 6.01 9.95 -13.43
C ALA A 34 6.99 9.33 -12.43
N GLN A 35 7.68 10.15 -11.66
CA GLN A 35 8.52 9.69 -10.55
C GLN A 35 7.55 9.02 -9.59
N GLY A 36 7.32 7.72 -9.81
CA GLY A 36 6.61 6.88 -8.87
C GLY A 36 7.44 6.93 -7.60
N THR A 37 6.85 7.42 -6.54
CA THR A 37 7.45 7.33 -5.22
C THR A 37 7.87 5.88 -5.02
N ALA A 38 9.14 5.65 -4.66
CA ALA A 38 9.64 4.32 -4.41
C ALA A 38 8.69 3.57 -3.46
N PRO A 39 8.38 2.31 -3.72
CA PRO A 39 7.46 1.56 -2.86
C PRO A 39 8.05 1.43 -1.47
N TYR A 40 7.19 1.36 -0.47
CA TYR A 40 7.59 1.08 0.90
C TYR A 40 7.27 -0.38 1.23
N TYR A 41 8.13 -1.04 2.00
CA TYR A 41 7.94 -2.42 2.40
C TYR A 41 7.91 -2.55 3.90
N GLU A 42 7.07 -3.44 4.40
CA GLU A 42 7.08 -3.88 5.79
C GLU A 42 7.38 -5.37 5.87
N VAL A 43 8.22 -5.73 6.80
CA VAL A 43 8.48 -7.12 7.21
C VAL A 43 7.84 -7.32 8.57
N ALA A 44 6.80 -8.13 8.62
CA ALA A 44 6.10 -8.48 9.85
C ALA A 44 6.48 -9.90 10.29
N GLU A 45 6.96 -10.01 11.51
CA GLU A 45 7.40 -11.24 12.18
C GLU A 45 6.54 -11.47 13.41
N ILE A 46 5.94 -12.65 13.55
CA ILE A 46 4.99 -12.94 14.63
C ILE A 46 5.16 -14.41 15.05
N ASN A 47 5.27 -14.67 16.35
CA ASN A 47 5.15 -16.01 16.89
C ASN A 47 3.71 -16.29 17.29
N VAL A 48 2.97 -17.00 16.43
CA VAL A 48 1.58 -17.40 16.70
C VAL A 48 1.60 -18.67 17.56
N LYS A 49 1.06 -18.58 18.78
CA LYS A 49 1.00 -19.66 19.76
C LYS A 49 -0.25 -20.53 19.59
N ASP A 50 -1.37 -19.87 19.26
CA ASP A 50 -2.64 -20.51 18.96
C ASP A 50 -3.15 -19.97 17.63
N GLN A 51 -3.00 -20.77 16.57
CA GLN A 51 -3.38 -20.37 15.23
C GLN A 51 -4.89 -20.20 15.09
N THR A 52 -5.68 -21.06 15.71
CA THR A 52 -7.15 -20.98 15.65
C THR A 52 -7.66 -19.72 16.32
N GLY A 53 -7.19 -19.43 17.53
CA GLY A 53 -7.54 -18.20 18.24
C GLY A 53 -7.03 -16.95 17.53
N TYR A 54 -5.82 -16.99 16.94
CA TYR A 54 -5.26 -15.90 16.16
C TYR A 54 -6.12 -15.56 14.93
N GLU A 55 -6.53 -16.56 14.15
CA GLU A 55 -7.42 -16.35 13.00
C GLU A 55 -8.82 -15.88 13.42
N ALA A 56 -9.33 -16.34 14.55
CA ALA A 56 -10.60 -15.89 15.11
C ALA A 56 -10.55 -14.52 15.82
N SER A 57 -9.36 -13.96 16.05
CA SER A 57 -9.17 -12.70 16.78
C SER A 57 -9.56 -11.43 16.02
N GLY A 58 -10.04 -11.56 14.79
CA GLY A 58 -10.34 -10.43 13.91
C GLY A 58 -9.15 -9.98 13.06
N VAL A 59 -8.11 -10.80 12.91
CA VAL A 59 -6.97 -10.51 12.02
C VAL A 59 -7.36 -10.36 10.56
N ASP A 60 -8.49 -10.90 10.15
CA ASP A 60 -9.11 -10.68 8.85
C ASP A 60 -9.42 -9.19 8.59
N LYS A 61 -9.92 -8.48 9.62
CA LYS A 61 -10.15 -7.03 9.55
C LYS A 61 -8.84 -6.25 9.35
N VAL A 62 -7.76 -6.71 9.98
CA VAL A 62 -6.42 -6.13 9.77
C VAL A 62 -5.98 -6.33 8.32
N ARG A 63 -6.21 -7.51 7.75
CA ARG A 63 -5.90 -7.81 6.34
C ARG A 63 -6.71 -6.94 5.38
N ASP A 64 -7.99 -6.73 5.67
CA ASP A 64 -8.86 -5.90 4.85
C ASP A 64 -8.50 -4.41 5.00
N GLY A 65 -8.16 -3.96 6.20
CA GLY A 65 -7.61 -2.62 6.43
C GLY A 65 -6.32 -2.40 5.66
N SER A 66 -5.42 -3.37 5.66
CA SER A 66 -4.19 -3.31 4.86
C SER A 66 -4.47 -3.14 3.37
N LYS A 67 -5.40 -3.92 2.83
CA LYS A 67 -5.82 -3.77 1.41
C LYS A 67 -6.43 -2.40 1.13
N ALA A 68 -7.28 -1.90 2.04
CA ALA A 68 -7.93 -0.59 1.90
C ALA A 68 -6.91 0.56 1.84
N HIS A 69 -5.77 0.43 2.52
CA HIS A 69 -4.65 1.38 2.44
C HIS A 69 -3.65 1.07 1.31
N GLY A 70 -3.97 0.14 0.42
CA GLY A 70 -3.14 -0.22 -0.73
C GLY A 70 -2.01 -1.20 -0.41
N GLY A 71 -2.00 -1.79 0.77
CA GLY A 71 -1.05 -2.83 1.17
C GLY A 71 -1.28 -4.13 0.42
N LYS A 72 -0.20 -4.73 -0.06
CA LYS A 72 -0.20 -5.99 -0.81
C LYS A 72 0.81 -6.95 -0.19
N VAL A 73 0.34 -8.07 0.33
CA VAL A 73 1.24 -9.15 0.75
C VAL A 73 1.89 -9.75 -0.49
N ILE A 74 3.20 -9.64 -0.57
CA ILE A 74 3.99 -10.12 -1.72
C ILE A 74 4.78 -11.40 -1.42
N ALA A 75 5.01 -11.72 -0.15
CA ALA A 75 5.67 -12.94 0.27
C ALA A 75 5.33 -13.33 1.71
N GLY A 76 5.57 -14.58 2.06
CA GLY A 76 5.45 -15.09 3.42
C GLY A 76 4.21 -15.93 3.68
N GLY A 77 3.84 -16.07 4.94
CA GLY A 77 2.77 -16.92 5.44
C GLY A 77 3.20 -17.70 6.68
N TYR A 78 2.40 -18.69 7.08
CA TYR A 78 2.78 -19.60 8.16
C TYR A 78 3.87 -20.59 7.71
N ASN A 79 4.97 -20.65 8.48
CA ASN A 79 6.09 -21.56 8.24
C ASN A 79 6.67 -21.48 6.82
N LYS A 80 6.69 -20.27 6.23
CA LYS A 80 7.21 -20.03 4.87
C LYS A 80 8.59 -19.37 4.84
N ALA A 81 9.06 -18.86 5.97
CA ALA A 81 10.41 -18.31 6.08
C ALA A 81 11.40 -19.38 6.55
N ILE A 82 12.61 -19.36 6.01
CA ILE A 82 13.70 -20.29 6.36
C ILE A 82 14.96 -19.47 6.64
N ALA A 83 15.54 -19.65 7.82
CA ALA A 83 16.85 -19.08 8.12
C ALA A 83 17.94 -19.81 7.31
N ARG A 84 18.80 -19.06 6.65
CA ARG A 84 20.03 -19.58 6.05
C ARG A 84 21.20 -19.52 7.02
N VAL A 85 21.15 -18.53 7.92
CA VAL A 85 22.12 -18.31 8.98
C VAL A 85 21.39 -17.71 10.19
N GLY A 86 21.81 -18.01 11.39
CA GLY A 86 21.24 -17.46 12.61
C GLY A 86 20.04 -18.22 13.14
N ALA A 87 19.25 -17.56 13.99
CA ALA A 87 18.08 -18.15 14.63
C ALA A 87 16.96 -18.45 13.61
N ALA A 88 16.13 -19.45 13.93
CA ALA A 88 14.96 -19.74 13.13
C ALA A 88 14.01 -18.52 13.12
N PRO A 89 13.40 -18.21 11.97
CA PRO A 89 12.40 -17.15 11.89
C PRO A 89 11.13 -17.54 12.66
N PRO A 90 10.31 -16.57 13.05
CA PRO A 90 9.03 -16.86 13.67
C PRO A 90 8.11 -17.64 12.71
N ASN A 91 7.12 -18.33 13.27
CA ASN A 91 6.25 -19.21 12.48
C ASN A 91 5.30 -18.47 11.53
N ARG A 92 5.14 -17.15 11.70
CA ARG A 92 4.43 -16.28 10.75
C ARG A 92 5.34 -15.13 10.33
N PHE A 93 5.59 -15.07 9.04
CA PHE A 93 6.45 -14.09 8.41
C PHE A 93 5.74 -13.51 7.17
N LEU A 94 5.66 -12.20 7.05
CA LEU A 94 5.01 -11.53 5.93
C LEU A 94 5.88 -10.40 5.40
N ILE A 95 5.88 -10.24 4.09
CA ILE A 95 6.38 -9.03 3.42
C ILE A 95 5.19 -8.35 2.75
N VAL A 96 4.95 -7.11 3.13
CA VAL A 96 3.88 -6.28 2.60
C VAL A 96 4.48 -5.11 1.83
N GLN A 97 4.05 -4.93 0.60
CA GLN A 97 4.38 -3.77 -0.21
C GLN A 97 3.29 -2.72 -0.06
N TRP A 98 3.69 -1.46 0.12
CA TRP A 98 2.82 -0.30 0.25
C TRP A 98 3.10 0.72 -0.85
N PRO A 99 2.11 1.55 -1.22
CA PRO A 99 2.33 2.67 -2.16
C PRO A 99 3.38 3.65 -1.66
N ASN A 100 3.42 3.90 -0.35
CA ASN A 100 4.35 4.79 0.34
C ASN A 100 4.34 4.50 1.85
N LYS A 101 5.25 5.13 2.58
CA LYS A 101 5.36 5.02 4.04
C LYS A 101 4.10 5.50 4.77
N GLU A 102 3.48 6.57 4.31
CA GLU A 102 2.28 7.15 4.94
C GLU A 102 1.12 6.15 4.98
N ALA A 103 0.89 5.41 3.91
CA ALA A 103 -0.12 4.36 3.84
C ALA A 103 0.15 3.23 4.85
N ALA A 104 1.40 2.83 5.01
CA ALA A 104 1.83 1.85 5.99
C ALA A 104 1.60 2.34 7.43
N ASP A 105 2.08 3.54 7.75
CA ASP A 105 1.93 4.16 9.08
C ASP A 105 0.45 4.31 9.47
N LYS A 106 -0.39 4.69 8.51
CA LYS A 106 -1.84 4.82 8.72
C LYS A 106 -2.49 3.48 9.02
N ASN A 107 -2.17 2.46 8.24
CA ASN A 107 -2.65 1.10 8.52
C ASN A 107 -2.18 0.59 9.88
N TRP A 108 -0.91 0.84 10.25
CA TRP A 108 -0.39 0.46 11.55
C TRP A 108 -1.25 1.04 12.68
N THR A 109 -1.47 2.36 12.67
CA THR A 109 -2.20 3.06 13.72
C THR A 109 -3.69 2.71 13.76
N GLU A 110 -4.33 2.62 12.60
CA GLU A 110 -5.78 2.43 12.51
C GLU A 110 -6.21 0.98 12.72
N ASN A 111 -5.39 0.01 12.30
CA ASN A 111 -5.76 -1.40 12.26
C ASN A 111 -4.85 -2.30 13.10
N VAL A 112 -3.55 -2.34 12.80
CA VAL A 112 -2.63 -3.34 13.38
C VAL A 112 -2.48 -3.14 14.88
N GLN A 113 -2.13 -1.94 15.32
CA GLN A 113 -1.89 -1.65 16.73
C GLN A 113 -3.15 -1.88 17.58
N LYS A 114 -4.29 -1.37 17.13
CA LYS A 114 -5.57 -1.54 17.84
C LYS A 114 -5.96 -3.01 17.99
N TRP A 115 -5.80 -3.78 16.92
CA TRP A 115 -6.05 -5.21 16.96
C TRP A 115 -5.07 -5.94 17.90
N TRP A 116 -3.77 -5.62 17.81
CA TRP A 116 -2.76 -6.23 18.66
C TRP A 116 -3.04 -6.00 20.13
N ASP A 117 -3.33 -4.76 20.52
CA ASP A 117 -3.59 -4.38 21.90
C ASP A 117 -4.89 -5.00 22.44
N SER A 118 -5.90 -5.17 21.59
CA SER A 118 -7.20 -5.68 22.02
C SER A 118 -7.32 -7.20 22.00
N ALA A 119 -6.74 -7.87 21.02
CA ALA A 119 -6.94 -9.29 20.76
C ALA A 119 -5.70 -10.06 20.32
N GLY A 120 -4.88 -9.54 19.41
CA GLY A 120 -3.80 -10.29 18.77
C GLY A 120 -2.75 -10.82 19.74
N SER A 121 -2.35 -10.03 20.72
CA SER A 121 -1.35 -10.39 21.73
C SER A 121 -1.76 -11.55 22.66
N LYS A 122 -3.02 -11.92 22.68
CA LYS A 122 -3.51 -13.08 23.45
C LYS A 122 -3.09 -14.41 22.81
N TYR A 123 -2.99 -14.45 21.49
CA TYR A 123 -2.76 -15.66 20.70
C TYR A 123 -1.38 -15.71 20.05
N ALA A 124 -0.63 -14.62 20.14
CA ALA A 124 0.68 -14.49 19.55
C ALA A 124 1.64 -13.70 20.45
N SER A 125 2.92 -13.78 20.16
CA SER A 125 3.98 -12.99 20.83
C SER A 125 4.96 -12.46 19.79
N ASP A 126 5.86 -11.60 20.26
CA ASP A 126 7.03 -11.15 19.51
C ASP A 126 6.67 -10.51 18.16
N LEU A 127 5.57 -9.74 18.15
CA LEU A 127 5.26 -8.92 16.99
C LEU A 127 6.40 -7.93 16.76
N ARG A 128 7.10 -8.13 15.65
CA ARG A 128 8.11 -7.22 15.14
C ARG A 128 7.69 -6.77 13.76
N ASN A 129 7.67 -5.46 13.54
CA ASN A 129 7.40 -4.89 12.23
C ASN A 129 8.53 -3.94 11.85
N VAL A 130 9.15 -4.18 10.71
CA VAL A 130 10.27 -3.38 10.20
C VAL A 130 9.88 -2.80 8.85
N GLY A 131 9.88 -1.49 8.78
CA GLY A 131 9.65 -0.77 7.53
C GLY A 131 10.95 -0.50 6.78
N VAL A 132 10.91 -0.64 5.45
CA VAL A 132 12.07 -0.44 4.56
C VAL A 132 11.62 0.36 3.34
N GLU A 133 12.32 1.46 3.05
CA GLU A 133 12.11 2.21 1.82
C GLU A 133 12.62 1.40 0.63
N GLY A 134 11.82 1.33 -0.42
CA GLY A 134 12.25 0.74 -1.67
C GLY A 134 13.30 1.60 -2.37
N ILE A 135 14.10 0.98 -3.20
CA ILE A 135 15.06 1.67 -4.06
C ILE A 135 14.51 1.74 -5.48
N GLU A 136 14.70 2.87 -6.13
CA GLU A 136 14.45 2.97 -7.56
C GLU A 136 15.46 2.08 -8.30
N GLN A 137 14.95 1.14 -9.07
CA GLN A 137 15.81 0.37 -9.99
C GLN A 137 16.11 1.26 -11.21
N LYS A 138 17.37 1.58 -11.39
CA LYS A 138 17.87 2.32 -12.55
C LYS A 138 17.97 1.41 -13.76
#